data_ee9308945f71911b21d809b103636317
#
_entry.id   ee9308945f71911b21d809b103636317
#
_cell.length_a   1.000
_cell.length_b   1.000
_cell.length_c   1.000
_cell.angle_alpha   90.00
_cell.angle_beta   90.00
_cell.angle_gamma   90.00
#
_symmetry.space_group_name_H-M   'P 1'
#
loop_
_entity.id
_entity.type
_entity.pdbx_description
1 polymer ?
#
loop_
_entity_poly.entity_id
_entity_poly.type
_entity_poly.pdbx_seq_one_letter_code
_entity_poly.pdbx_strand_id
1 'polypeptide(L)'
;MITDHEFGKCADNFMSEILDALDVIDPDDVDTQLAMGVLTMEFADGTKCIMNRQTAAHQIWLAYGATAWHFEPGEASGDWLDTKGRGELRSILATTLGEKIGKPVTL
;
A
#
# COMPACT_ATOMS: atom_id res chain seq x y z
N MET A 1 6.49 -21.64 5.35
CA MET A 1 5.46 -20.80 6.05
C MET A 1 6.16 -19.71 6.84
N ILE A 2 5.65 -18.49 6.76
CA ILE A 2 6.27 -17.35 7.45
C ILE A 2 5.64 -17.18 8.84
N THR A 3 6.46 -16.79 9.81
CA THR A 3 5.97 -16.49 11.16
C THR A 3 5.36 -15.10 11.24
N ASP A 4 4.58 -14.82 12.30
CA ASP A 4 4.05 -13.47 12.53
C ASP A 4 5.16 -12.43 12.62
N HIS A 5 6.27 -12.77 13.24
CA HIS A 5 7.43 -11.87 13.34
C HIS A 5 8.04 -11.58 11.96
N GLU A 6 8.25 -12.61 11.15
CA GLU A 6 8.78 -12.46 9.80
C GLU A 6 7.83 -11.66 8.91
N PHE A 7 6.54 -11.94 9.00
CA PHE A 7 5.52 -11.20 8.26
C PHE A 7 5.53 -9.71 8.66
N GLY A 8 5.53 -9.43 9.96
CA GLY A 8 5.54 -8.06 10.46
C GLY A 8 6.74 -7.27 9.95
N LYS A 9 7.92 -7.90 9.94
CA LYS A 9 9.13 -7.29 9.44
C LYS A 9 9.04 -6.99 7.94
N CYS A 10 8.56 -7.94 7.15
CA CYS A 10 8.38 -7.77 5.71
C CYS A 10 7.36 -6.67 5.40
N ALA A 11 6.22 -6.68 6.10
CA ALA A 11 5.17 -5.70 5.89
C ALA A 11 5.62 -4.28 6.28
N ASP A 12 6.28 -4.14 7.42
CA ASP A 12 6.78 -2.84 7.88
C ASP A 12 7.86 -2.29 6.93
N ASN A 13 8.76 -3.14 6.46
CA ASN A 13 9.78 -2.74 5.48
C ASN A 13 9.12 -2.29 4.17
N PHE A 14 8.13 -3.04 3.70
CA PHE A 14 7.39 -2.70 2.48
C PHE A 14 6.70 -1.35 2.62
N MET A 15 5.99 -1.12 3.72
CA MET A 15 5.26 0.13 3.94
C MET A 15 6.22 1.33 4.06
N SER A 16 7.39 1.13 4.66
CA SER A 16 8.44 2.16 4.70
C SER A 16 8.98 2.48 3.32
N GLU A 17 9.18 1.48 2.47
CA GLU A 17 9.62 1.68 1.08
C GLU A 17 8.59 2.49 0.29
N ILE A 18 7.30 2.18 0.47
CA ILE A 18 6.22 2.92 -0.19
C ILE A 18 6.20 4.37 0.30
N LEU A 19 6.33 4.59 1.60
CA LEU A 19 6.39 5.94 2.17
C LEU A 19 7.53 6.74 1.55
N ASP A 20 8.71 6.15 1.45
CA ASP A 20 9.88 6.79 0.84
C ASP A 20 9.65 7.11 -0.65
N ALA A 21 9.04 6.19 -1.39
CA ALA A 21 8.72 6.39 -2.79
C ALA A 21 7.71 7.53 -3.00
N LEU A 22 6.75 7.67 -2.08
CA LEU A 22 5.73 8.73 -2.13
C LEU A 22 6.27 10.10 -1.70
N ASP A 23 7.43 10.15 -1.06
CA ASP A 23 8.03 11.40 -0.58
C ASP A 23 8.38 12.37 -1.72
N VAL A 24 8.55 11.88 -2.94
CA VAL A 24 8.79 12.72 -4.13
C VAL A 24 7.52 13.39 -4.66
N ILE A 25 6.34 12.98 -4.18
CA ILE A 25 5.06 13.56 -4.61
C ILE A 25 4.76 14.79 -3.75
N ASP A 26 4.25 15.85 -4.39
CA ASP A 26 3.85 17.06 -3.68
C ASP A 26 2.80 16.71 -2.60
N PRO A 27 3.03 17.09 -1.33
CA PRO A 27 2.06 16.82 -0.26
C PRO A 27 0.70 17.46 -0.49
N ASP A 28 0.60 18.48 -1.33
CA ASP A 28 -0.69 19.05 -1.74
C ASP A 28 -1.48 18.08 -2.64
N ASP A 29 -0.79 17.16 -3.33
CA ASP A 29 -1.44 16.11 -4.13
C ASP A 29 -1.77 14.88 -3.27
N VAL A 30 -0.78 14.38 -2.51
CA VAL A 30 -0.94 13.24 -1.60
C VAL A 30 -0.14 13.50 -0.33
N ASP A 31 -0.82 13.64 0.78
CA ASP A 31 -0.20 13.76 2.10
C ASP A 31 -0.17 12.38 2.75
N THR A 32 1.02 11.91 3.11
CA THR A 32 1.22 10.55 3.61
C THR A 32 1.62 10.54 5.07
N GLN A 33 1.07 9.58 5.82
CA GLN A 33 1.44 9.32 7.21
C GLN A 33 1.52 7.83 7.45
N LEU A 34 2.60 7.39 8.10
CA LEU A 34 2.75 5.99 8.50
C LEU A 34 2.83 5.94 10.03
N ALA A 35 1.89 5.24 10.65
CA ALA A 35 1.86 5.09 12.10
C ALA A 35 1.21 3.76 12.47
N MET A 36 1.87 2.99 13.34
CA MET A 36 1.32 1.78 13.94
C MET A 36 0.80 0.76 12.91
N GLY A 37 1.54 0.57 11.82
CA GLY A 37 1.17 -0.37 10.76
C GLY A 37 0.08 0.11 9.82
N VAL A 38 -0.23 1.40 9.82
CA VAL A 38 -1.23 2.01 8.94
C VAL A 38 -0.58 3.14 8.14
N LEU A 39 -0.63 3.02 6.81
CA LEU A 39 -0.18 4.06 5.90
C LEU A 39 -1.42 4.76 5.33
N THR A 40 -1.58 6.03 5.68
CA THR A 40 -2.69 6.86 5.20
C THR A 40 -2.18 7.79 4.10
N MET A 41 -2.87 7.78 2.97
CA MET A 41 -2.57 8.63 1.81
C MET A 41 -3.78 9.51 1.56
N GLU A 42 -3.69 10.76 2.00
CA GLU A 42 -4.80 11.73 1.89
C GLU A 42 -4.64 12.61 0.67
N PHE A 43 -5.70 12.72 -0.13
CA PHE A 43 -5.72 13.55 -1.34
C PHE A 43 -6.22 14.96 -1.02
N ALA A 44 -6.02 15.88 -1.98
CA ALA A 44 -6.40 17.29 -1.82
C ALA A 44 -7.89 17.50 -1.50
N ASP A 45 -8.76 16.60 -1.99
CA ASP A 45 -10.20 16.67 -1.74
C ASP A 45 -10.65 16.04 -0.41
N GLY A 46 -9.70 15.58 0.41
CA GLY A 46 -9.96 14.96 1.70
C GLY A 46 -10.26 13.46 1.64
N THR A 47 -10.38 12.85 0.47
CA THR A 47 -10.52 11.40 0.36
C THR A 47 -9.19 10.73 0.65
N LYS A 48 -9.23 9.46 1.04
CA LYS A 48 -8.04 8.74 1.51
C LYS A 48 -7.92 7.37 0.86
N CYS A 49 -6.67 6.98 0.63
CA CYS A 49 -6.31 5.61 0.34
C CYS A 49 -5.57 5.08 1.57
N ILE A 50 -6.00 3.96 2.13
CA ILE A 50 -5.45 3.47 3.40
C ILE A 50 -4.91 2.06 3.21
N MET A 51 -3.67 1.88 3.64
CA MET A 51 -3.00 0.57 3.63
C MET A 51 -2.72 0.18 5.07
N ASN A 52 -3.07 -1.07 5.44
CA ASN A 52 -2.76 -1.52 6.79
C ASN A 52 -2.32 -2.97 6.83
N ARG A 53 -1.46 -3.25 7.80
CA ARG A 53 -0.95 -4.58 8.09
C ARG A 53 -2.00 -5.38 8.84
N GLN A 54 -2.29 -6.61 8.37
CA GLN A 54 -3.18 -7.56 9.02
C GLN A 54 -2.38 -8.81 9.40
N THR A 55 -1.77 -8.80 10.57
CA THR A 55 -0.87 -9.85 11.02
C THR A 55 -1.56 -11.20 11.13
N ALA A 56 -2.77 -11.25 11.67
CA ALA A 56 -3.50 -12.51 11.84
C ALA A 56 -3.72 -13.25 10.53
N ALA A 57 -3.85 -12.53 9.41
CA ALA A 57 -4.05 -13.11 8.09
C ALA A 57 -2.76 -13.17 7.27
N HIS A 58 -1.65 -12.62 7.75
CA HIS A 58 -0.41 -12.40 6.99
C HIS A 58 -0.69 -11.67 5.68
N GLN A 59 -1.47 -10.60 5.75
CA GLN A 59 -1.87 -9.81 4.59
C GLN A 59 -1.64 -8.32 4.81
N ILE A 60 -1.51 -7.59 3.70
CA ILE A 60 -1.63 -6.13 3.68
C ILE A 60 -2.96 -5.82 3.01
N TRP A 61 -3.78 -5.00 3.67
CA TRP A 61 -5.07 -4.57 3.14
C TRP A 61 -4.98 -3.14 2.63
N LEU A 62 -5.58 -2.89 1.47
CA LEU A 62 -5.64 -1.58 0.84
C LEU A 62 -7.10 -1.23 0.59
N ALA A 63 -7.49 -0.02 0.95
CA ALA A 63 -8.86 0.46 0.72
C ALA A 63 -8.83 1.84 0.06
N TYR A 64 -9.63 2.01 -0.98
CA TYR A 64 -9.84 3.30 -1.62
C TYR A 64 -11.26 3.34 -2.20
N GLY A 65 -12.03 4.36 -1.79
CA GLY A 65 -13.43 4.48 -2.19
C GLY A 65 -14.23 3.25 -1.73
N ALA A 66 -14.95 2.64 -2.64
CA ALA A 66 -15.76 1.44 -2.38
C ALA A 66 -14.98 0.13 -2.62
N THR A 67 -13.71 0.20 -2.97
CA THR A 67 -12.90 -0.95 -3.32
C THR A 67 -11.90 -1.27 -2.20
N ALA A 68 -11.75 -2.56 -1.90
CA ALA A 68 -10.74 -3.05 -0.98
C ALA A 68 -10.00 -4.23 -1.60
N TRP A 69 -8.70 -4.30 -1.33
CA TRP A 69 -7.83 -5.40 -1.77
C TRP A 69 -7.15 -6.01 -0.56
N HIS A 70 -6.98 -7.32 -0.60
CA HIS A 70 -6.19 -8.07 0.38
C HIS A 70 -5.01 -8.69 -0.32
N PHE A 71 -3.80 -8.31 0.07
CA PHE A 71 -2.57 -8.78 -0.56
C PHE A 71 -1.83 -9.73 0.37
N GLU A 72 -1.37 -10.83 -0.17
CA GLU A 72 -0.52 -11.78 0.55
C GLU A 72 0.89 -11.81 -0.07
N PRO A 73 1.92 -12.23 0.70
CA PRO A 73 3.27 -12.32 0.14
C PRO A 73 3.30 -13.26 -1.06
N GLY A 74 3.88 -12.78 -2.17
CA GLY A 74 4.08 -13.59 -3.36
C GLY A 74 5.32 -14.48 -3.21
N GLU A 75 5.53 -15.36 -4.19
CA GLU A 75 6.69 -16.24 -4.22
C GLU A 75 7.98 -15.47 -4.48
N ALA A 76 7.92 -14.43 -5.31
CA ALA A 76 9.06 -13.58 -5.56
C ALA A 76 9.27 -12.62 -4.39
N SER A 77 10.53 -12.37 -4.05
CA SER A 77 10.87 -11.47 -2.94
C SER A 77 10.32 -10.06 -3.18
N GLY A 78 9.56 -9.56 -2.23
CA GLY A 78 9.01 -8.21 -2.27
C GLY A 78 7.69 -8.07 -2.99
N ASP A 79 7.16 -9.14 -3.59
CA ASP A 79 5.85 -9.09 -4.26
C ASP A 79 4.72 -9.30 -3.24
N TRP A 80 3.63 -8.56 -3.45
CA TRP A 80 2.39 -8.70 -2.68
C TRP A 80 1.24 -8.86 -3.67
N LEU A 81 0.59 -10.03 -3.63
CA LEU A 81 -0.39 -10.41 -4.64
C LEU A 81 -1.81 -10.38 -4.08
N ASP A 82 -2.73 -9.76 -4.83
CA ASP A 82 -4.13 -9.72 -4.46
C ASP A 82 -4.73 -11.12 -4.41
N THR A 83 -5.43 -11.44 -3.33
CA THR A 83 -6.04 -12.76 -3.11
C THR A 83 -7.11 -13.10 -4.15
N LYS A 84 -7.66 -12.10 -4.83
CA LYS A 84 -8.66 -12.28 -5.90
C LYS A 84 -8.04 -12.24 -7.30
N GLY A 85 -6.71 -12.21 -7.39
CA GLY A 85 -6.02 -12.25 -8.68
C GLY A 85 -6.06 -10.95 -9.47
N ARG A 86 -6.30 -9.81 -8.84
CA ARG A 86 -6.41 -8.51 -9.52
C ARG A 86 -5.07 -7.83 -9.79
N GLY A 87 -3.97 -8.38 -9.28
CA GLY A 87 -2.63 -7.88 -9.58
C GLY A 87 -1.73 -7.75 -8.36
N GLU A 88 -0.59 -7.10 -8.57
CA GLU A 88 0.44 -6.86 -7.57
C GLU A 88 0.23 -5.48 -6.93
N LEU A 89 0.52 -5.36 -5.65
CA LEU A 89 0.19 -4.18 -4.83
C LEU A 89 0.79 -2.89 -5.38
N ARG A 90 2.09 -2.88 -5.72
CA ARG A 90 2.72 -1.66 -6.23
C ARG A 90 2.06 -1.16 -7.50
N SER A 91 1.73 -2.07 -8.41
CA SER A 91 1.06 -1.73 -9.68
C SER A 91 -0.33 -1.17 -9.44
N ILE A 92 -1.11 -1.82 -8.58
CA ILE A 92 -2.46 -1.36 -8.25
C ILE A 92 -2.41 0.01 -7.57
N LEU A 93 -1.50 0.19 -6.61
CA LEU A 93 -1.38 1.45 -5.89
C LEU A 93 -0.91 2.59 -6.81
N ALA A 94 0.09 2.34 -7.65
CA ALA A 94 0.58 3.33 -8.60
C ALA A 94 -0.52 3.79 -9.56
N THR A 95 -1.31 2.84 -10.07
CA THR A 95 -2.45 3.15 -10.96
C THR A 95 -3.52 3.96 -10.20
N THR A 96 -3.87 3.54 -9.00
CA THR A 96 -4.88 4.21 -8.18
C THR A 96 -4.48 5.65 -7.87
N LEU A 97 -3.25 5.86 -7.40
CA LEU A 97 -2.75 7.19 -7.07
C LEU A 97 -2.61 8.04 -8.33
N GLY A 98 -2.04 7.49 -9.39
CA GLY A 98 -1.82 8.21 -10.64
C GLY A 98 -3.11 8.71 -11.26
N GLU A 99 -4.15 7.88 -11.28
CA GLU A 99 -5.46 8.27 -11.79
C GLU A 99 -6.09 9.37 -10.92
N LYS A 100 -5.94 9.26 -9.60
CA LYS A 100 -6.53 10.24 -8.68
C LYS A 100 -5.88 11.61 -8.80
N ILE A 101 -4.55 11.69 -8.90
CA ILE A 101 -3.84 12.97 -8.95
C ILE A 101 -3.59 13.45 -10.38
N GLY A 102 -3.86 12.63 -11.39
CA GLY A 102 -3.66 12.99 -12.80
C GLY A 102 -2.19 13.08 -13.22
N LYS A 103 -1.30 12.38 -12.52
CA LYS A 103 0.15 12.39 -12.79
C LYS A 103 0.70 10.98 -12.66
N PRO A 104 1.76 10.61 -13.44
CA PRO A 104 2.39 9.30 -13.28
C PRO A 104 2.98 9.11 -11.89
N VAL A 105 2.77 7.93 -11.32
CA VAL A 105 3.33 7.54 -10.01
C VAL A 105 4.16 6.28 -10.20
N THR A 106 5.39 6.31 -9.71
CA THR A 106 6.30 5.16 -9.75
C THR A 106 6.57 4.68 -8.32
N LEU A 107 6.37 3.40 -8.08
CA LEU A 107 6.55 2.80 -6.75
C LEU A 107 7.54 1.63 -6.77
#